data_036ae0b412e9469f89552d0b1c1bcd5e
#
_entry.id   036ae0b412e9469f89552d0b1c1bcd5e
#
_cell.length_a   1.000
_cell.length_b   1.000
_cell.length_c   1.000
_cell.angle_alpha   90.00
_cell.angle_beta   90.00
_cell.angle_gamma   90.00
#
_symmetry.space_group_name_H-M   'P 1'
#
loop_
_entity.id
_entity.type
_entity.pdbx_description
1 polymer ?
#
loop_
_entity_poly.entity_id
_entity_poly.type
_entity_poly.pdbx_seq_one_letter_code
_entity_poly.pdbx_strand_id
1 'polypeptide(L)'
;MTKPNNNAYQIKVTLTGAQPPIWRRLLIKPDTTFHDLHRIIQLAMGWQASHLHLFQADDGRLIGDPAEDFDGMMNFLDETTVPVPDVLNREGHQLKYEYDFGDSWEHEVKLEKILPGDQAGPLPRCIKAIRQCPPEDVGGLPGFYDFLEAMDDAAHPEHVAVRDWMGGEWFEPEYVDLGQINEDLLERDALFSEAEPDFAPQASDFLGLSPNQVHELLHSPLNCPSVYKPLLDAEAVSRELDSAPVMRMAKVLIGEIGDKGIRLTGKGNLPLKHVKAMIEAGGEDIVFPMAAFSAARSEEHVLGVNLTRVLMEVAGFTKKEKGRLLLKKSAAKRIEKKGWLTFYMDILSAALSQFNWAWMDHREGMEDVQYIGPFIFWLLSEKGGQWLPVQDYLSDMLKAFPRLPLAAYPVSYASEEQQARWALESRMIRLCRLLGLIELSPEYARFQEEDPQMMRRTGLFEGMFVRA
;
A
#
# COMPACT_ATOMS: atom_id res chain seq x y z
N MET A 1 41.09 -10.16 -21.70
CA MET A 1 39.93 -9.29 -21.91
C MET A 1 39.01 -10.01 -22.87
N THR A 2 37.93 -10.58 -22.38
CA THR A 2 36.84 -11.16 -23.18
C THR A 2 36.23 -10.03 -24.00
N LYS A 3 36.04 -10.26 -25.30
CA LYS A 3 35.30 -9.29 -26.14
C LYS A 3 33.94 -9.05 -25.50
N PRO A 4 33.43 -7.79 -25.45
CA PRO A 4 32.08 -7.53 -24.97
C PRO A 4 31.10 -8.43 -25.75
N ASN A 5 30.20 -9.08 -25.02
CA ASN A 5 29.13 -9.87 -25.61
C ASN A 5 28.19 -8.89 -26.32
N ASN A 6 28.18 -8.92 -27.65
CA ASN A 6 27.41 -7.99 -28.47
C ASN A 6 26.14 -8.64 -29.02
N ASN A 7 25.65 -9.71 -28.36
CA ASN A 7 24.45 -10.43 -28.79
C ASN A 7 23.17 -9.69 -28.32
N ALA A 8 22.08 -9.94 -29.03
CA ALA A 8 20.75 -9.58 -28.58
C ALA A 8 19.98 -10.83 -28.18
N TYR A 9 19.18 -10.74 -27.14
CA TYR A 9 18.36 -11.84 -26.64
C TYR A 9 16.92 -11.63 -27.06
N GLN A 10 16.38 -12.57 -27.87
CA GLN A 10 14.97 -12.57 -28.23
C GLN A 10 14.19 -13.38 -27.20
N ILE A 11 13.38 -12.69 -26.41
CA ILE A 11 12.51 -13.31 -25.43
C ILE A 11 11.04 -13.20 -25.83
N LYS A 12 10.24 -14.17 -25.41
CA LYS A 12 8.78 -14.11 -25.51
C LYS A 12 8.20 -14.08 -24.11
N VAL A 13 7.39 -13.10 -23.82
CA VAL A 13 6.62 -12.95 -22.58
C VAL A 13 5.16 -13.28 -22.91
N THR A 14 4.60 -14.25 -22.24
CA THR A 14 3.23 -14.74 -22.49
C THR A 14 2.44 -14.69 -21.18
N LEU A 15 1.31 -14.00 -21.18
CA LEU A 15 0.37 -14.00 -20.05
C LEU A 15 -0.26 -15.38 -19.89
N THR A 16 0.02 -16.05 -18.79
CA THR A 16 -0.40 -17.43 -18.53
C THR A 16 -1.91 -17.49 -18.35
N GLY A 17 -2.55 -18.47 -18.99
CA GLY A 17 -4.00 -18.69 -18.85
C GLY A 17 -4.88 -17.80 -19.73
N ALA A 18 -4.35 -16.74 -20.35
CA ALA A 18 -5.12 -15.88 -21.24
C ALA A 18 -5.55 -16.62 -22.54
N GLN A 19 -6.85 -16.55 -22.87
CA GLN A 19 -7.44 -17.15 -24.07
C GLN A 19 -8.42 -16.16 -24.73
N PRO A 20 -8.15 -15.76 -25.97
CA PRO A 20 -6.96 -16.06 -26.80
C PRO A 20 -5.67 -15.52 -26.18
N PRO A 21 -4.50 -16.06 -26.54
CA PRO A 21 -3.24 -15.76 -25.87
C PRO A 21 -2.80 -14.31 -26.07
N ILE A 22 -2.33 -13.69 -24.99
CA ILE A 22 -1.74 -12.35 -24.93
C ILE A 22 -0.23 -12.51 -24.75
N TRP A 23 0.58 -11.90 -25.61
CA TRP A 23 2.02 -12.03 -25.52
C TRP A 23 2.79 -10.93 -26.24
N ARG A 24 4.07 -10.75 -25.84
CA ARG A 24 5.04 -9.84 -26.43
C ARG A 24 6.32 -10.58 -26.82
N ARG A 25 6.94 -10.20 -27.94
CA ARG A 25 8.25 -10.68 -28.32
C ARG A 25 9.23 -9.52 -28.33
N LEU A 26 10.21 -9.60 -27.47
CA LEU A 26 11.12 -8.53 -27.14
C LEU A 26 12.55 -8.89 -27.55
N LEU A 27 13.31 -7.91 -28.01
CA LEU A 27 14.76 -7.95 -28.13
C LEU A 27 15.37 -7.13 -27.03
N ILE A 28 16.26 -7.71 -26.23
CA ILE A 28 16.94 -7.07 -25.10
C ILE A 28 18.46 -7.14 -25.23
N LYS A 29 19.17 -6.29 -24.50
CA LYS A 29 20.63 -6.26 -24.45
C LYS A 29 21.19 -7.43 -23.63
N PRO A 30 22.47 -7.81 -23.82
CA PRO A 30 23.10 -8.88 -23.05
C PRO A 30 23.41 -8.50 -21.58
N ASP A 31 23.41 -7.23 -21.26
CA ASP A 31 23.62 -6.67 -19.94
C ASP A 31 22.34 -6.24 -19.24
N THR A 32 21.16 -6.50 -19.84
CA THR A 32 19.86 -6.26 -19.23
C THR A 32 19.73 -7.01 -17.91
N THR A 33 19.51 -6.32 -16.80
CA THR A 33 19.24 -6.89 -15.49
C THR A 33 17.79 -7.36 -15.37
N PHE A 34 17.42 -8.09 -14.32
CA PHE A 34 16.01 -8.44 -14.08
C PHE A 34 15.16 -7.23 -13.73
N HIS A 35 15.74 -6.23 -13.06
CA HIS A 35 15.10 -4.95 -12.84
C HIS A 35 14.76 -4.23 -14.16
N ASP A 36 15.71 -4.17 -15.10
CA ASP A 36 15.46 -3.64 -16.44
C ASP A 36 14.42 -4.46 -17.20
N LEU A 37 14.46 -5.80 -17.05
CA LEU A 37 13.51 -6.69 -17.71
C LEU A 37 12.08 -6.47 -17.19
N HIS A 38 11.90 -6.28 -15.88
CA HIS A 38 10.63 -5.90 -15.30
C HIS A 38 10.06 -4.65 -15.97
N ARG A 39 10.84 -3.56 -16.01
CA ARG A 39 10.45 -2.30 -16.66
C ARG A 39 10.11 -2.47 -18.14
N ILE A 40 10.91 -3.25 -18.88
CA ILE A 40 10.66 -3.55 -20.30
C ILE A 40 9.33 -4.31 -20.47
N ILE A 41 9.03 -5.26 -19.59
CA ILE A 41 7.76 -6.01 -19.63
C ILE A 41 6.60 -5.06 -19.32
N GLN A 42 6.70 -4.23 -18.31
CA GLN A 42 5.65 -3.27 -17.91
C GLN A 42 5.28 -2.36 -19.08
N LEU A 43 6.24 -1.70 -19.71
CA LEU A 43 5.99 -0.85 -20.89
C LEU A 43 5.41 -1.65 -22.06
N ALA A 44 5.93 -2.84 -22.32
CA ALA A 44 5.46 -3.65 -23.43
C ALA A 44 4.04 -4.18 -23.20
N MET A 45 3.62 -4.36 -21.96
CA MET A 45 2.26 -4.74 -21.57
C MET A 45 1.31 -3.53 -21.47
N GLY A 46 1.83 -2.32 -21.19
CA GLY A 46 1.05 -1.10 -21.00
C GLY A 46 0.68 -0.88 -19.55
N TRP A 47 1.49 -1.41 -18.61
CA TRP A 47 1.33 -1.27 -17.16
C TRP A 47 2.27 -0.23 -16.57
N GLN A 48 1.98 0.24 -15.34
CA GLN A 48 2.66 1.37 -14.70
C GLN A 48 3.72 0.97 -13.68
N ALA A 49 3.98 -0.33 -13.49
CA ALA A 49 4.90 -0.87 -12.48
C ALA A 49 4.56 -0.42 -11.03
N SER A 50 3.26 -0.33 -10.71
CA SER A 50 2.77 0.15 -9.42
C SER A 50 2.63 -0.94 -8.34
N HIS A 51 2.81 -2.21 -8.71
CA HIS A 51 2.65 -3.36 -7.83
C HIS A 51 3.93 -4.19 -7.69
N LEU A 52 3.94 -5.06 -6.68
CA LEU A 52 5.04 -6.00 -6.41
C LEU A 52 5.18 -7.02 -7.53
N HIS A 53 6.39 -7.53 -7.71
CA HIS A 53 6.67 -8.54 -8.73
C HIS A 53 7.75 -9.52 -8.30
N LEU A 54 7.83 -10.64 -9.02
CA LEU A 54 8.79 -11.69 -8.73
C LEU A 54 9.14 -12.46 -10.01
N PHE A 55 10.42 -12.77 -10.19
CA PHE A 55 10.88 -13.76 -11.17
C PHE A 55 11.26 -15.06 -10.47
N GLN A 56 10.81 -16.18 -11.01
CA GLN A 56 11.16 -17.52 -10.54
C GLN A 56 11.82 -18.31 -11.65
N ALA A 57 13.09 -18.63 -11.49
CA ALA A 57 13.84 -19.47 -12.41
C ALA A 57 13.46 -20.95 -12.27
N ASP A 58 13.66 -21.75 -13.32
CA ASP A 58 13.37 -23.21 -13.33
C ASP A 58 14.17 -23.99 -12.27
N ASP A 59 15.32 -23.46 -11.83
CA ASP A 59 16.15 -24.05 -10.77
C ASP A 59 15.72 -23.66 -9.35
N GLY A 60 14.63 -22.92 -9.23
CA GLY A 60 14.03 -22.50 -7.97
C GLY A 60 14.59 -21.21 -7.39
N ARG A 61 15.54 -20.54 -8.05
CA ARG A 61 16.01 -19.19 -7.61
C ARG A 61 14.88 -18.19 -7.77
N LEU A 62 14.71 -17.36 -6.75
CA LEU A 62 13.80 -16.23 -6.74
C LEU A 62 14.62 -14.95 -6.96
N ILE A 63 14.16 -14.08 -7.86
CA ILE A 63 14.84 -12.86 -8.23
C ILE A 63 13.82 -11.73 -8.14
N GLY A 64 14.12 -10.72 -7.35
CA GLY A 64 13.23 -9.60 -7.07
C GLY A 64 13.98 -8.54 -6.26
N ASP A 65 13.25 -7.57 -5.73
CA ASP A 65 13.82 -6.60 -4.80
C ASP A 65 14.02 -7.25 -3.42
N PRO A 66 15.26 -7.35 -2.90
CA PRO A 66 15.50 -7.89 -1.55
C PRO A 66 14.76 -7.12 -0.44
N ALA A 67 14.38 -5.87 -0.67
CA ALA A 67 13.59 -5.09 0.27
C ALA A 67 12.14 -5.60 0.39
N GLU A 68 11.65 -6.37 -0.56
CA GLU A 68 10.32 -6.99 -0.56
C GLU A 68 10.30 -8.37 0.13
N ASP A 69 11.45 -8.91 0.52
CA ASP A 69 11.55 -10.14 1.33
C ASP A 69 11.38 -9.80 2.82
N PHE A 70 10.15 -9.50 3.22
CA PHE A 70 9.79 -8.95 4.54
C PHE A 70 10.18 -9.80 5.74
N ASP A 71 10.39 -11.08 5.57
CA ASP A 71 10.78 -12.02 6.64
C ASP A 71 12.14 -12.69 6.43
N GLY A 72 12.83 -12.36 5.33
CA GLY A 72 14.12 -12.95 4.94
C GLY A 72 14.05 -14.44 4.62
N MET A 73 12.83 -14.98 4.44
CA MET A 73 12.64 -16.41 4.17
C MET A 73 12.73 -16.76 2.68
N MET A 74 12.47 -15.80 1.81
CA MET A 74 12.44 -16.03 0.35
C MET A 74 13.85 -16.02 -0.25
N ASN A 75 14.81 -15.33 0.36
CA ASN A 75 16.21 -15.22 -0.07
C ASN A 75 16.34 -14.79 -1.53
N PHE A 76 15.76 -13.63 -1.86
CA PHE A 76 15.80 -13.08 -3.21
C PHE A 76 17.24 -12.78 -3.65
N LEU A 77 17.52 -13.11 -4.91
CA LEU A 77 18.63 -12.51 -5.63
C LEU A 77 18.23 -11.09 -6.05
N ASP A 78 19.10 -10.13 -5.79
CA ASP A 78 18.87 -8.72 -6.12
C ASP A 78 18.77 -8.54 -7.64
N GLU A 79 17.57 -8.20 -8.09
CA GLU A 79 17.22 -8.01 -9.50
C GLU A 79 18.03 -6.91 -10.21
N THR A 80 18.55 -5.94 -9.45
CA THR A 80 19.37 -4.85 -9.97
C THR A 80 20.77 -5.32 -10.36
N THR A 81 21.23 -6.42 -9.78
CA THR A 81 22.59 -6.94 -9.95
C THR A 81 22.67 -8.20 -10.82
N VAL A 82 21.56 -8.92 -11.02
CA VAL A 82 21.52 -10.18 -11.78
C VAL A 82 21.18 -9.91 -13.25
N PRO A 83 22.11 -10.13 -14.21
CA PRO A 83 21.81 -10.06 -15.61
C PRO A 83 20.89 -11.20 -16.07
N VAL A 84 19.95 -10.90 -16.97
CA VAL A 84 19.03 -11.91 -17.53
C VAL A 84 19.76 -13.11 -18.16
N PRO A 85 20.91 -12.94 -18.88
CA PRO A 85 21.65 -14.07 -19.44
C PRO A 85 22.26 -15.03 -18.41
N ASP A 86 22.41 -14.65 -17.16
CA ASP A 86 22.93 -15.54 -16.11
C ASP A 86 21.91 -16.62 -15.71
N VAL A 87 20.64 -16.39 -16.06
CA VAL A 87 19.51 -17.30 -15.82
C VAL A 87 19.00 -17.86 -17.16
N LEU A 88 18.66 -17.00 -18.10
CA LEU A 88 18.21 -17.37 -19.45
C LEU A 88 19.41 -17.45 -20.39
N ASN A 89 20.25 -18.49 -20.30
CA ASN A 89 21.55 -18.57 -20.94
C ASN A 89 21.60 -19.46 -22.21
N ARG A 90 20.51 -20.14 -22.56
CA ARG A 90 20.38 -20.95 -23.78
C ARG A 90 18.97 -20.87 -24.36
N GLU A 91 18.86 -21.00 -25.66
CA GLU A 91 17.59 -21.03 -26.35
C GLU A 91 16.69 -22.15 -25.78
N GLY A 92 15.43 -21.81 -25.56
CA GLY A 92 14.43 -22.68 -24.94
C GLY A 92 14.34 -22.58 -23.41
N HIS A 93 15.31 -21.94 -22.71
CA HIS A 93 15.16 -21.67 -21.27
C HIS A 93 13.99 -20.74 -21.04
N GLN A 94 13.32 -20.95 -19.92
CA GLN A 94 12.17 -20.17 -19.50
C GLN A 94 12.22 -19.92 -17.98
N LEU A 95 11.44 -18.96 -17.54
CA LEU A 95 11.20 -18.65 -16.15
C LEU A 95 9.77 -18.12 -16.00
N LYS A 96 9.29 -18.06 -14.78
CA LYS A 96 8.01 -17.42 -14.45
C LYS A 96 8.28 -15.97 -14.01
N TYR A 97 7.37 -15.08 -14.37
CA TYR A 97 7.30 -13.72 -13.89
C TYR A 97 5.87 -13.50 -13.40
N GLU A 98 5.72 -13.07 -12.16
CA GLU A 98 4.45 -12.70 -11.55
C GLU A 98 4.49 -11.21 -11.24
N TYR A 99 3.44 -10.51 -11.60
CA TYR A 99 3.24 -9.10 -11.32
C TYR A 99 1.88 -8.93 -10.65
N ASP A 100 1.81 -8.05 -9.64
CA ASP A 100 0.65 -7.83 -8.80
C ASP A 100 0.15 -9.12 -8.13
N PHE A 101 0.60 -9.38 -6.90
CA PHE A 101 0.20 -10.58 -6.14
C PHE A 101 -1.29 -10.60 -5.75
N GLY A 102 -1.99 -9.45 -5.89
CA GLY A 102 -3.45 -9.35 -5.72
C GLY A 102 -4.20 -9.92 -6.92
N ASP A 103 -3.86 -9.46 -8.12
CA ASP A 103 -4.44 -9.88 -9.39
C ASP A 103 -3.75 -11.13 -9.97
N SER A 104 -2.53 -11.44 -9.50
CA SER A 104 -1.71 -12.61 -9.87
C SER A 104 -1.49 -12.72 -11.39
N TRP A 105 -0.91 -11.66 -11.99
CA TRP A 105 -0.55 -11.68 -13.42
C TRP A 105 0.67 -12.54 -13.68
N GLU A 106 0.46 -13.85 -13.81
CA GLU A 106 1.52 -14.81 -14.10
C GLU A 106 1.92 -14.80 -15.59
N HIS A 107 3.22 -14.80 -15.85
CA HIS A 107 3.77 -14.85 -17.21
C HIS A 107 4.83 -15.94 -17.34
N GLU A 108 4.86 -16.57 -18.52
CA GLU A 108 6.01 -17.34 -18.99
C GLU A 108 6.95 -16.41 -19.76
N VAL A 109 8.21 -16.29 -19.33
CA VAL A 109 9.28 -15.58 -20.02
C VAL A 109 10.24 -16.61 -20.61
N LYS A 110 10.31 -16.71 -21.95
CA LYS A 110 11.08 -17.71 -22.66
C LYS A 110 12.13 -17.09 -23.57
N LEU A 111 13.39 -17.51 -23.44
CA LEU A 111 14.44 -17.19 -24.41
C LEU A 111 14.23 -18.00 -25.68
N GLU A 112 13.83 -17.33 -26.75
CA GLU A 112 13.60 -17.99 -28.06
C GLU A 112 14.86 -18.08 -28.90
N LYS A 113 15.70 -17.00 -28.92
CA LYS A 113 16.89 -16.92 -29.76
C LYS A 113 17.97 -16.05 -29.16
N ILE A 114 19.21 -16.34 -29.48
CA ILE A 114 20.38 -15.47 -29.27
C ILE A 114 20.87 -14.99 -30.64
N LEU A 115 20.77 -13.70 -30.91
CA LEU A 115 21.04 -13.09 -32.21
C LEU A 115 22.34 -12.27 -32.16
N PRO A 116 23.14 -12.24 -33.25
CA PRO A 116 24.24 -11.27 -33.37
C PRO A 116 23.72 -9.84 -33.24
N GLY A 117 24.38 -9.01 -32.44
CA GLY A 117 23.89 -7.67 -32.10
C GLY A 117 23.80 -6.69 -33.27
N ASP A 118 24.60 -6.91 -34.31
CA ASP A 118 24.56 -6.14 -35.60
C ASP A 118 23.22 -6.35 -36.34
N GLN A 119 22.47 -7.39 -36.05
CA GLN A 119 21.16 -7.69 -36.66
C GLN A 119 19.96 -7.21 -35.83
N ALA A 120 20.20 -6.69 -34.63
CA ALA A 120 19.11 -6.42 -33.68
C ALA A 120 18.53 -4.98 -33.79
N GLY A 121 19.28 -4.03 -34.27
CA GLY A 121 18.92 -2.59 -34.28
C GLY A 121 18.94 -1.99 -32.87
N PRO A 122 18.25 -0.86 -32.63
CA PRO A 122 18.14 -0.27 -31.28
C PRO A 122 17.47 -1.25 -30.30
N LEU A 123 17.97 -1.29 -29.06
CA LEU A 123 17.50 -2.16 -27.99
C LEU A 123 17.25 -1.35 -26.70
N PRO A 124 16.24 -1.68 -25.89
CA PRO A 124 15.29 -2.79 -26.09
C PRO A 124 14.26 -2.49 -27.19
N ARG A 125 13.62 -3.51 -27.72
CA ARG A 125 12.59 -3.36 -28.74
C ARG A 125 11.56 -4.48 -28.73
N CYS A 126 10.27 -4.14 -28.88
CA CYS A 126 9.20 -5.07 -29.14
C CYS A 126 9.09 -5.32 -30.66
N ILE A 127 9.27 -6.56 -31.09
CA ILE A 127 9.23 -6.91 -32.53
C ILE A 127 7.91 -7.57 -32.95
N LYS A 128 7.11 -8.01 -31.97
CA LYS A 128 5.75 -8.51 -32.18
C LYS A 128 4.95 -8.48 -30.89
N ALA A 129 3.71 -8.06 -31.00
CA ALA A 129 2.73 -8.06 -29.92
C ALA A 129 1.42 -8.66 -30.40
N ILE A 130 0.73 -9.38 -29.55
CA ILE A 130 -0.58 -9.97 -29.83
C ILE A 130 -1.50 -9.66 -28.68
N ARG A 131 -2.62 -8.99 -28.98
CA ARG A 131 -3.70 -8.53 -28.12
C ARG A 131 -3.28 -7.47 -27.09
N GLN A 132 -4.21 -6.62 -26.78
CA GLN A 132 -4.08 -5.65 -25.70
C GLN A 132 -4.03 -6.40 -24.36
N CYS A 133 -3.20 -5.92 -23.44
CA CYS A 133 -3.14 -6.49 -22.09
C CYS A 133 -4.34 -6.04 -21.27
N PRO A 134 -4.72 -6.80 -20.24
CA PRO A 134 -5.70 -6.35 -19.26
C PRO A 134 -5.33 -4.98 -18.69
N PRO A 135 -6.29 -4.11 -18.39
CA PRO A 135 -6.02 -2.94 -17.55
C PRO A 135 -5.52 -3.36 -16.15
N GLU A 136 -4.71 -2.53 -15.49
CA GLU A 136 -4.33 -2.75 -14.09
C GLU A 136 -5.58 -2.74 -13.19
N ASP A 137 -5.52 -3.43 -12.05
CA ASP A 137 -6.57 -3.49 -11.03
C ASP A 137 -7.92 -4.03 -11.53
N VAL A 138 -7.95 -4.74 -12.65
CA VAL A 138 -9.20 -5.30 -13.20
C VAL A 138 -9.69 -6.57 -12.50
N GLY A 139 -8.91 -7.09 -11.52
CA GLY A 139 -9.25 -8.29 -10.74
C GLY A 139 -8.72 -9.60 -11.34
N GLY A 140 -7.55 -9.57 -11.94
CA GLY A 140 -6.89 -10.72 -12.54
C GLY A 140 -7.59 -11.23 -13.79
N LEU A 141 -7.23 -12.44 -14.26
CA LEU A 141 -7.86 -13.03 -15.45
C LEU A 141 -9.38 -13.17 -15.35
N PRO A 142 -9.98 -13.60 -14.22
CA PRO A 142 -11.43 -13.65 -14.10
C PRO A 142 -12.07 -12.27 -14.27
N GLY A 143 -11.58 -11.26 -13.56
CA GLY A 143 -12.08 -9.89 -13.66
C GLY A 143 -11.90 -9.31 -15.07
N PHE A 144 -10.81 -9.66 -15.76
CA PHE A 144 -10.60 -9.25 -17.15
C PHE A 144 -11.66 -9.83 -18.10
N TYR A 145 -12.08 -11.07 -17.92
CA TYR A 145 -13.15 -11.63 -18.77
C TYR A 145 -14.50 -11.04 -18.44
N ASP A 146 -14.82 -10.81 -17.17
CA ASP A 146 -16.05 -10.11 -16.76
C ASP A 146 -16.06 -8.68 -17.30
N PHE A 147 -14.91 -7.97 -17.26
CA PHE A 147 -14.70 -6.67 -17.86
C PHE A 147 -14.98 -6.69 -19.38
N LEU A 148 -14.44 -7.65 -20.12
CA LEU A 148 -14.67 -7.76 -21.56
C LEU A 148 -16.15 -7.99 -21.90
N GLU A 149 -16.84 -8.85 -21.13
CA GLU A 149 -18.28 -9.10 -21.30
C GLU A 149 -19.09 -7.83 -21.03
N ALA A 150 -18.78 -7.12 -19.96
CA ALA A 150 -19.45 -5.87 -19.62
C ALA A 150 -19.18 -4.74 -20.62
N MET A 151 -17.99 -4.68 -21.22
CA MET A 151 -17.66 -3.70 -22.25
C MET A 151 -18.38 -3.97 -23.57
N ASP A 152 -18.53 -5.23 -23.98
CA ASP A 152 -19.11 -5.62 -25.28
C ASP A 152 -20.66 -5.52 -25.30
N ASP A 153 -21.32 -5.75 -24.17
CA ASP A 153 -22.79 -5.71 -24.06
C ASP A 153 -23.32 -4.43 -23.38
N ALA A 154 -23.85 -3.51 -24.20
CA ALA A 154 -24.46 -2.27 -23.70
C ALA A 154 -25.69 -2.50 -22.78
N ALA A 155 -26.26 -3.71 -22.75
CA ALA A 155 -27.32 -4.10 -21.83
C ALA A 155 -26.82 -4.74 -20.54
N HIS A 156 -25.51 -4.98 -20.43
CA HIS A 156 -24.91 -5.56 -19.23
C HIS A 156 -25.08 -4.62 -18.02
N PRO A 157 -25.45 -5.13 -16.82
CA PRO A 157 -25.69 -4.29 -15.64
C PRO A 157 -24.50 -3.40 -15.26
N GLU A 158 -23.27 -3.86 -15.52
CA GLU A 158 -22.03 -3.15 -15.17
C GLU A 158 -21.43 -2.34 -16.34
N HIS A 159 -22.06 -2.36 -17.53
CA HIS A 159 -21.53 -1.67 -18.71
C HIS A 159 -21.15 -0.20 -18.45
N VAL A 160 -22.05 0.54 -17.80
CA VAL A 160 -21.85 1.97 -17.51
C VAL A 160 -20.70 2.14 -16.50
N ALA A 161 -20.67 1.32 -15.44
CA ALA A 161 -19.64 1.39 -14.40
C ALA A 161 -18.25 1.09 -14.97
N VAL A 162 -18.13 0.05 -15.80
CA VAL A 162 -16.87 -0.32 -16.45
C VAL A 162 -16.38 0.75 -17.41
N ARG A 163 -17.29 1.37 -18.19
CA ARG A 163 -16.94 2.49 -19.06
C ARG A 163 -16.52 3.74 -18.30
N ASP A 164 -17.20 4.05 -17.20
CA ASP A 164 -16.83 5.17 -16.33
C ASP A 164 -15.46 4.93 -15.68
N TRP A 165 -15.19 3.69 -15.25
CA TRP A 165 -13.89 3.27 -14.72
C TRP A 165 -12.76 3.43 -15.74
N MET A 166 -13.02 3.14 -17.04
CA MET A 166 -12.08 3.38 -18.15
C MET A 166 -12.00 4.86 -18.59
N GLY A 167 -12.58 5.80 -17.83
CA GLY A 167 -12.61 7.22 -18.23
C GLY A 167 -13.41 7.51 -19.50
N GLY A 168 -14.31 6.62 -19.89
CA GLY A 168 -15.12 6.71 -21.12
C GLY A 168 -14.40 6.18 -22.36
N GLU A 169 -13.17 5.71 -22.26
CA GLU A 169 -12.44 5.11 -23.36
C GLU A 169 -12.98 3.72 -23.72
N TRP A 170 -12.76 3.32 -24.98
CA TRP A 170 -13.15 1.99 -25.47
C TRP A 170 -11.94 1.07 -25.41
N PHE A 171 -12.11 -0.12 -24.81
CA PHE A 171 -11.07 -1.15 -24.80
C PHE A 171 -11.22 -2.05 -26.03
N GLU A 172 -10.18 -2.09 -26.88
CA GLU A 172 -10.16 -2.94 -28.10
C GLU A 172 -9.18 -4.11 -27.90
N PRO A 173 -9.66 -5.31 -27.53
CA PRO A 173 -8.80 -6.42 -27.15
C PRO A 173 -7.81 -6.88 -28.22
N GLU A 174 -8.15 -6.70 -29.50
CA GLU A 174 -7.30 -7.13 -30.61
C GLU A 174 -6.30 -6.06 -31.04
N TYR A 175 -6.45 -4.81 -30.58
CA TYR A 175 -5.58 -3.73 -30.98
C TYR A 175 -4.32 -3.67 -30.11
N VAL A 176 -3.16 -3.50 -30.75
CA VAL A 176 -1.89 -3.22 -30.08
C VAL A 176 -1.09 -2.24 -30.91
N ASP A 177 -0.75 -1.11 -30.34
CA ASP A 177 0.13 -0.14 -30.99
C ASP A 177 1.61 -0.49 -30.76
N LEU A 178 2.17 -1.23 -31.73
CA LEU A 178 3.58 -1.63 -31.68
C LEU A 178 4.54 -0.42 -31.82
N GLY A 179 4.08 0.66 -32.48
CA GLY A 179 4.85 1.91 -32.62
C GLY A 179 5.00 2.58 -31.26
N GLN A 180 3.88 2.78 -30.56
CA GLN A 180 3.86 3.38 -29.22
C GLN A 180 4.69 2.57 -28.23
N ILE A 181 4.53 1.23 -28.19
CA ILE A 181 5.35 0.37 -27.33
C ILE A 181 6.85 0.60 -27.57
N ASN A 182 7.27 0.76 -28.84
CA ASN A 182 8.68 0.96 -29.14
C ASN A 182 9.16 2.40 -28.83
N GLU A 183 8.31 3.39 -28.93
CA GLU A 183 8.60 4.76 -28.46
C GLU A 183 8.79 4.76 -26.94
N ASP A 184 7.87 4.17 -26.19
CA ASP A 184 7.95 4.03 -24.73
C ASP A 184 9.23 3.27 -24.32
N LEU A 185 9.56 2.18 -25.01
CA LEU A 185 10.78 1.42 -24.74
C LEU A 185 12.07 2.20 -25.03
N LEU A 186 12.08 3.11 -26.01
CA LEU A 186 13.23 3.98 -26.30
C LEU A 186 13.33 5.14 -25.31
N GLU A 187 12.19 5.64 -24.86
CA GLU A 187 12.09 6.67 -23.83
C GLU A 187 12.11 6.08 -22.40
N ARG A 188 12.27 4.76 -22.27
CA ARG A 188 12.24 4.01 -21.01
C ARG A 188 13.05 4.70 -19.92
N ASP A 189 14.28 5.09 -20.23
CA ASP A 189 15.14 5.75 -19.27
C ASP A 189 14.59 7.14 -18.87
N ALA A 190 13.76 7.78 -19.69
CA ALA A 190 13.05 9.01 -19.36
C ALA A 190 11.70 8.73 -18.66
N LEU A 191 10.99 7.65 -19.02
CA LEU A 191 9.71 7.26 -18.45
C LEU A 191 9.85 6.59 -17.06
N PHE A 192 10.97 5.87 -16.84
CA PHE A 192 11.36 5.33 -15.53
C PHE A 192 12.53 6.10 -14.90
N SER A 193 13.28 6.91 -15.67
CA SER A 193 13.82 8.13 -15.20
C SER A 193 12.72 9.17 -15.43
N GLU A 194 11.71 9.15 -14.64
CA GLU A 194 11.61 10.39 -13.93
C GLU A 194 13.03 10.59 -13.43
N ALA A 195 13.76 11.41 -14.17
CA ALA A 195 15.04 11.85 -13.75
C ALA A 195 14.84 12.21 -12.27
N GLU A 196 15.24 11.31 -11.37
CA GLU A 196 15.90 11.86 -10.23
C GLU A 196 16.88 12.86 -10.87
N PRO A 197 16.65 14.17 -10.76
CA PRO A 197 17.72 15.10 -11.05
C PRO A 197 18.87 14.47 -10.27
N ASP A 198 20.11 14.48 -10.73
CA ASP A 198 21.33 13.92 -10.16
C ASP A 198 21.45 14.14 -8.63
N PHE A 199 20.42 13.74 -7.91
CA PHE A 199 20.04 14.03 -6.56
C PHE A 199 19.93 12.68 -5.87
N ALA A 200 21.07 12.12 -5.50
CA ALA A 200 21.05 11.12 -4.45
C ALA A 200 20.33 11.76 -3.25
N PRO A 201 19.15 11.24 -2.83
CA PRO A 201 18.37 11.85 -1.75
C PRO A 201 19.29 12.05 -0.55
N GLN A 202 19.32 13.27 -0.04
CA GLN A 202 20.16 13.63 1.11
C GLN A 202 19.32 13.67 2.38
N ALA A 203 19.97 13.54 3.52
CA ALA A 203 19.28 13.64 4.81
C ALA A 203 18.49 14.96 4.98
N SER A 204 18.90 16.04 4.29
CA SER A 204 18.17 17.32 4.26
C SER A 204 16.77 17.21 3.66
N ASP A 205 16.57 16.30 2.69
CA ASP A 205 15.29 16.12 1.99
C ASP A 205 14.28 15.41 2.88
N PHE A 206 14.77 14.54 3.76
CA PHE A 206 13.99 13.80 4.72
C PHE A 206 14.12 14.34 6.16
N LEU A 207 14.33 15.65 6.29
CA LEU A 207 14.35 16.34 7.58
C LEU A 207 15.31 15.72 8.59
N GLY A 208 16.48 15.27 8.12
CA GLY A 208 17.57 14.74 8.93
C GLY A 208 17.73 13.21 8.91
N LEU A 209 16.79 12.46 8.33
CA LEU A 209 16.97 11.02 8.08
C LEU A 209 17.74 10.77 6.78
N SER A 210 18.65 9.82 6.81
CA SER A 210 19.23 9.29 5.57
C SER A 210 18.17 8.49 4.78
N PRO A 211 18.32 8.33 3.45
CA PRO A 211 17.41 7.52 2.63
C PRO A 211 17.21 6.11 3.17
N ASN A 212 18.28 5.45 3.63
CA ASN A 212 18.19 4.11 4.23
C ASN A 212 17.37 4.09 5.52
N GLN A 213 17.48 5.13 6.37
CA GLN A 213 16.66 5.24 7.58
C GLN A 213 15.20 5.48 7.23
N VAL A 214 14.91 6.29 6.20
CA VAL A 214 13.54 6.47 5.71
C VAL A 214 12.99 5.15 5.20
N HIS A 215 13.74 4.44 4.38
CA HIS A 215 13.34 3.13 3.87
C HIS A 215 13.02 2.16 5.03
N GLU A 216 13.93 2.00 6.01
CA GLU A 216 13.69 1.16 7.19
C GLU A 216 12.45 1.59 7.97
N LEU A 217 12.25 2.91 8.17
CA LEU A 217 11.09 3.45 8.88
C LEU A 217 9.77 3.16 8.18
N LEU A 218 9.72 3.31 6.86
CA LEU A 218 8.50 3.09 6.09
C LEU A 218 8.12 1.61 6.01
N HIS A 219 9.10 0.72 5.87
CA HIS A 219 8.87 -0.72 5.74
C HIS A 219 8.74 -1.45 7.09
N SER A 220 9.41 -0.97 8.13
CA SER A 220 9.41 -1.60 9.45
C SER A 220 9.21 -0.60 10.59
N PRO A 221 8.10 0.16 10.60
CA PRO A 221 7.90 1.30 11.50
C PRO A 221 7.94 0.95 12.99
N LEU A 222 7.70 -0.30 13.35
CA LEU A 222 7.75 -0.78 14.74
C LEU A 222 9.08 -1.45 15.09
N ASN A 223 9.96 -1.66 14.12
CA ASN A 223 11.28 -2.26 14.31
C ASN A 223 12.31 -1.55 13.43
N CYS A 224 12.63 -0.31 13.77
CA CYS A 224 13.52 0.57 13.03
C CYS A 224 14.65 1.08 13.96
N PRO A 225 15.63 0.21 14.33
CA PRO A 225 16.66 0.53 15.30
C PRO A 225 17.61 1.64 14.86
N SER A 226 17.73 1.93 13.57
CA SER A 226 18.51 3.05 13.06
C SER A 226 17.86 4.42 13.33
N VAL A 227 16.56 4.45 13.61
CA VAL A 227 15.78 5.67 13.90
C VAL A 227 15.34 5.70 15.36
N TYR A 228 14.85 4.59 15.90
CA TYR A 228 14.35 4.48 17.27
C TYR A 228 15.08 3.40 18.07
N LYS A 229 15.23 3.66 19.36
CA LYS A 229 15.61 2.61 20.30
C LYS A 229 14.45 1.62 20.47
N PRO A 230 14.75 0.33 20.69
CA PRO A 230 13.73 -0.64 21.07
C PRO A 230 12.95 -0.17 22.29
N LEU A 231 11.71 -0.65 22.43
CA LEU A 231 10.86 -0.37 23.58
C LEU A 231 11.62 -0.44 24.89
N LEU A 232 11.86 0.69 25.54
CA LEU A 232 12.74 0.82 26.69
C LEU A 232 12.02 0.54 28.01
N ASP A 233 10.72 0.85 28.09
CA ASP A 233 9.95 0.75 29.33
C ASP A 233 8.53 0.20 29.07
N ALA A 234 8.43 -1.14 29.06
CA ALA A 234 7.16 -1.83 28.91
C ALA A 234 6.17 -1.51 30.04
N GLU A 235 6.65 -1.17 31.26
CA GLU A 235 5.79 -0.80 32.37
C GLU A 235 5.23 0.61 32.19
N ALA A 236 6.04 1.57 31.70
CA ALA A 236 5.59 2.91 31.39
C ALA A 236 4.53 2.86 30.29
N VAL A 237 4.80 2.17 29.17
CA VAL A 237 3.83 1.97 28.10
C VAL A 237 2.56 1.30 28.60
N SER A 238 2.67 0.27 29.44
CA SER A 238 1.51 -0.44 29.98
C SER A 238 0.61 0.46 30.85
N ARG A 239 1.19 1.43 31.55
CA ARG A 239 0.43 2.41 32.35
C ARG A 239 -0.36 3.40 31.48
N GLU A 240 0.18 3.72 30.31
CA GLU A 240 -0.42 4.67 29.37
C GLU A 240 -1.41 4.04 28.39
N LEU A 241 -1.54 2.69 28.33
CA LEU A 241 -2.41 2.03 27.36
C LEU A 241 -3.86 2.49 27.39
N ASP A 242 -4.38 2.81 28.60
CA ASP A 242 -5.77 3.25 28.77
C ASP A 242 -5.98 4.71 28.33
N SER A 243 -4.93 5.46 28.03
CA SER A 243 -5.04 6.76 27.36
C SER A 243 -5.47 6.61 25.91
N ALA A 244 -5.15 5.47 25.25
CA ALA A 244 -5.51 5.21 23.87
C ALA A 244 -7.01 4.92 23.70
N PRO A 245 -7.75 5.69 22.87
CA PRO A 245 -9.17 5.44 22.62
C PRO A 245 -9.46 4.03 22.13
N VAL A 246 -8.64 3.49 21.23
CA VAL A 246 -8.77 2.13 20.69
C VAL A 246 -8.74 1.08 21.81
N MET A 247 -7.90 1.27 22.82
CA MET A 247 -7.78 0.33 23.94
C MET A 247 -8.99 0.35 24.85
N ARG A 248 -9.48 1.54 25.18
CA ARG A 248 -10.70 1.67 26.01
C ARG A 248 -11.90 1.03 25.32
N MET A 249 -12.09 1.31 24.02
CA MET A 249 -13.17 0.74 23.22
C MET A 249 -13.02 -0.78 23.04
N ALA A 250 -11.81 -1.27 22.76
CA ALA A 250 -11.56 -2.71 22.59
C ALA A 250 -11.85 -3.49 23.87
N LYS A 251 -11.44 -2.96 25.04
CA LYS A 251 -11.75 -3.58 26.35
C LYS A 251 -13.24 -3.69 26.59
N VAL A 252 -14.00 -2.61 26.31
CA VAL A 252 -15.47 -2.62 26.39
C VAL A 252 -16.06 -3.64 25.42
N LEU A 253 -15.62 -3.63 24.15
CA LEU A 253 -16.14 -4.55 23.14
C LEU A 253 -15.87 -6.02 23.52
N ILE A 254 -14.70 -6.34 24.04
CA ILE A 254 -14.36 -7.69 24.52
C ILE A 254 -15.29 -8.11 25.67
N GLY A 255 -15.53 -7.23 26.63
CA GLY A 255 -16.48 -7.48 27.74
C GLY A 255 -17.90 -7.72 27.24
N GLU A 256 -18.37 -6.92 26.30
CA GLU A 256 -19.71 -7.02 25.70
C GLU A 256 -19.88 -8.27 24.82
N ILE A 257 -18.83 -8.74 24.16
CA ILE A 257 -18.84 -9.99 23.37
C ILE A 257 -19.11 -11.18 24.29
N GLY A 258 -18.44 -11.27 25.44
CA GLY A 258 -18.58 -12.36 26.41
C GLY A 258 -18.51 -13.75 25.72
N ASP A 259 -19.09 -14.76 26.42
CA ASP A 259 -19.05 -16.15 25.91
C ASP A 259 -20.00 -16.39 24.72
N LYS A 260 -21.08 -15.62 24.61
CA LYS A 260 -22.17 -15.84 23.64
C LYS A 260 -21.99 -15.05 22.34
N GLY A 261 -21.07 -14.10 22.31
CA GLY A 261 -20.90 -13.18 21.21
C GLY A 261 -22.03 -12.17 21.02
N ILE A 262 -21.79 -11.12 20.25
CA ILE A 262 -22.80 -10.10 19.91
C ILE A 262 -23.50 -10.48 18.62
N ARG A 263 -24.85 -10.53 18.64
CA ARG A 263 -25.65 -10.68 17.41
C ARG A 263 -25.56 -9.38 16.60
N LEU A 264 -25.01 -9.45 15.39
CA LEU A 264 -24.92 -8.31 14.47
C LEU A 264 -26.30 -7.98 13.86
N THR A 265 -26.44 -6.74 13.39
CA THR A 265 -27.61 -6.29 12.63
C THR A 265 -27.68 -6.99 11.27
N GLY A 266 -28.79 -6.85 10.54
CA GLY A 266 -28.93 -7.40 9.17
C GLY A 266 -27.86 -6.89 8.19
N LYS A 267 -27.28 -5.72 8.44
CA LYS A 267 -26.16 -5.14 7.66
C LYS A 267 -24.76 -5.60 8.17
N GLY A 268 -24.69 -6.44 9.20
CA GLY A 268 -23.42 -6.90 9.76
C GLY A 268 -22.75 -5.93 10.74
N ASN A 269 -23.46 -4.90 11.22
CA ASN A 269 -22.97 -3.89 12.14
C ASN A 269 -23.29 -4.26 13.60
N LEU A 270 -22.57 -3.66 14.55
CA LEU A 270 -22.89 -3.73 15.97
C LEU A 270 -24.25 -3.08 16.24
N PRO A 271 -25.10 -3.68 17.11
CA PRO A 271 -26.27 -3.02 17.62
C PRO A 271 -25.94 -1.72 18.36
N LEU A 272 -26.79 -0.70 18.22
CA LEU A 272 -26.54 0.65 18.70
C LEU A 272 -26.17 0.76 20.20
N LYS A 273 -26.69 -0.16 21.04
CA LYS A 273 -26.33 -0.22 22.47
C LYS A 273 -24.83 -0.43 22.69
N HIS A 274 -24.20 -1.31 21.89
CA HIS A 274 -22.75 -1.58 21.98
C HIS A 274 -21.93 -0.41 21.40
N VAL A 275 -22.42 0.20 20.32
CA VAL A 275 -21.82 1.42 19.74
C VAL A 275 -21.78 2.53 20.79
N LYS A 276 -22.89 2.76 21.52
CA LYS A 276 -22.96 3.78 22.59
C LYS A 276 -21.98 3.50 23.72
N ALA A 277 -21.89 2.25 24.18
CA ALA A 277 -20.94 1.86 25.23
C ALA A 277 -19.48 2.10 24.80
N MET A 278 -19.16 1.82 23.53
CA MET A 278 -17.84 2.10 23.00
C MET A 278 -17.56 3.60 22.85
N ILE A 279 -18.54 4.41 22.44
CA ILE A 279 -18.40 5.89 22.39
C ILE A 279 -18.11 6.44 23.79
N GLU A 280 -18.88 6.02 24.79
CA GLU A 280 -18.69 6.44 26.19
C GLU A 280 -17.28 6.09 26.69
N ALA A 281 -16.77 4.91 26.37
CA ALA A 281 -15.44 4.47 26.75
C ALA A 281 -14.32 5.18 25.96
N GLY A 282 -14.54 5.41 24.67
CA GLY A 282 -13.58 6.05 23.78
C GLY A 282 -13.41 7.54 24.01
N GLY A 283 -14.43 8.19 24.57
CA GLY A 283 -14.50 9.65 24.73
C GLY A 283 -15.12 10.34 23.52
N GLU A 284 -15.50 11.59 23.69
CA GLU A 284 -16.12 12.40 22.61
C GLU A 284 -15.18 12.61 21.43
N ASP A 285 -13.90 12.53 21.68
CA ASP A 285 -12.80 12.75 20.76
C ASP A 285 -12.74 11.80 19.56
N ILE A 286 -13.33 10.62 19.68
CA ILE A 286 -13.41 9.62 18.61
C ILE A 286 -14.62 9.80 17.70
N VAL A 287 -15.54 10.66 18.12
CA VAL A 287 -16.72 11.04 17.33
C VAL A 287 -16.28 12.08 16.32
N PHE A 288 -15.85 11.64 15.16
CA PHE A 288 -15.44 12.56 14.08
C PHE A 288 -16.61 13.45 13.61
N PRO A 289 -16.35 14.66 13.06
CA PRO A 289 -17.30 15.76 12.90
C PRO A 289 -18.66 15.44 12.26
N MET A 290 -18.76 14.39 11.45
CA MET A 290 -20.02 13.97 10.82
C MET A 290 -21.06 13.50 11.85
N ALA A 291 -20.65 12.99 13.02
CA ALA A 291 -21.55 12.53 14.05
C ALA A 291 -21.98 13.65 15.03
N ALA A 292 -21.26 14.78 15.09
CA ALA A 292 -21.65 15.92 15.89
C ALA A 292 -22.95 16.59 15.37
N PHE A 293 -23.32 16.34 14.10
CA PHE A 293 -24.55 16.87 13.49
C PHE A 293 -25.74 15.90 13.48
N SER A 294 -25.53 14.62 13.83
CA SER A 294 -26.62 13.65 13.97
C SER A 294 -26.32 12.66 15.08
N ALA A 295 -27.33 12.36 15.91
CA ALA A 295 -27.20 11.25 16.87
C ALA A 295 -26.74 9.98 16.14
N ALA A 296 -25.75 9.29 16.69
CA ALA A 296 -25.22 8.05 16.13
C ALA A 296 -26.37 7.06 15.88
N ARG A 297 -26.67 6.79 14.61
CA ARG A 297 -27.79 5.91 14.21
C ARG A 297 -27.34 4.49 13.90
N SER A 298 -26.06 4.31 13.61
CA SER A 298 -25.44 3.01 13.34
C SER A 298 -23.93 3.07 13.61
N GLU A 299 -23.28 1.91 13.62
CA GLU A 299 -21.82 1.80 13.73
C GLU A 299 -21.09 2.57 12.64
N GLU A 300 -21.56 2.53 11.39
CA GLU A 300 -20.99 3.21 10.22
C GLU A 300 -20.88 4.73 10.40
N HIS A 301 -21.74 5.33 11.22
CA HIS A 301 -21.70 6.77 11.50
C HIS A 301 -20.64 7.17 12.53
N VAL A 302 -19.95 6.21 13.15
CA VAL A 302 -18.95 6.47 14.19
C VAL A 302 -17.65 5.77 13.80
N LEU A 303 -16.83 6.46 12.99
CA LEU A 303 -15.62 5.91 12.40
C LEU A 303 -14.70 5.26 13.45
N GLY A 304 -14.47 5.90 14.61
CA GLY A 304 -13.61 5.35 15.66
C GLY A 304 -14.08 4.01 16.20
N VAL A 305 -15.41 3.83 16.38
CA VAL A 305 -15.99 2.55 16.83
C VAL A 305 -15.85 1.49 15.75
N ASN A 306 -16.22 1.83 14.51
CA ASN A 306 -16.14 0.90 13.40
C ASN A 306 -14.69 0.49 13.14
N LEU A 307 -13.75 1.45 13.10
CA LEU A 307 -12.33 1.19 12.91
C LEU A 307 -11.74 0.32 14.02
N THR A 308 -12.11 0.56 15.30
CA THR A 308 -11.68 -0.30 16.41
C THR A 308 -12.11 -1.75 16.19
N ARG A 309 -13.37 -1.98 15.80
CA ARG A 309 -13.86 -3.33 15.52
C ARG A 309 -13.14 -3.97 14.33
N VAL A 310 -12.94 -3.22 13.24
CA VAL A 310 -12.24 -3.70 12.05
C VAL A 310 -10.79 -4.05 12.38
N LEU A 311 -10.08 -3.20 13.11
CA LEU A 311 -8.70 -3.48 13.53
C LEU A 311 -8.61 -4.74 14.41
N MET A 312 -9.57 -4.97 15.31
CA MET A 312 -9.63 -6.21 16.09
C MET A 312 -9.89 -7.44 15.21
N GLU A 313 -10.61 -7.30 14.11
CA GLU A 313 -10.88 -8.37 13.15
C GLU A 313 -9.63 -8.67 12.31
N VAL A 314 -8.99 -7.63 11.77
CA VAL A 314 -7.73 -7.70 11.00
C VAL A 314 -6.60 -8.27 11.86
N ALA A 315 -6.40 -7.77 13.08
CA ALA A 315 -5.42 -8.30 14.04
C ALA A 315 -5.74 -9.72 14.55
N GLY A 316 -6.83 -10.31 14.08
CA GLY A 316 -7.18 -11.69 14.37
C GLY A 316 -7.77 -11.95 15.77
N PHE A 317 -8.22 -10.91 16.49
CA PHE A 317 -8.84 -11.07 17.82
C PHE A 317 -10.31 -11.48 17.73
N THR A 318 -11.06 -10.94 16.78
CA THR A 318 -12.47 -11.25 16.60
C THR A 318 -12.72 -11.96 15.27
N LYS A 319 -13.91 -12.54 15.14
CA LYS A 319 -14.42 -13.12 13.90
C LYS A 319 -15.92 -12.97 13.78
N LYS A 320 -16.42 -12.90 12.56
CA LYS A 320 -17.86 -13.01 12.28
C LYS A 320 -18.21 -14.46 11.96
N GLU A 321 -19.18 -15.02 12.69
CA GLU A 321 -19.64 -16.37 12.44
C GLU A 321 -21.15 -16.44 12.71
N LYS A 322 -21.93 -16.94 11.75
CA LYS A 322 -23.39 -17.11 11.83
C LYS A 322 -24.13 -15.85 12.31
N GLY A 323 -23.74 -14.69 11.78
CA GLY A 323 -24.34 -13.39 12.13
C GLY A 323 -23.98 -12.87 13.53
N ARG A 324 -22.93 -13.39 14.13
CA ARG A 324 -22.42 -12.95 15.43
C ARG A 324 -20.96 -12.54 15.36
N LEU A 325 -20.60 -11.51 16.11
CA LEU A 325 -19.22 -11.17 16.40
C LEU A 325 -18.77 -11.97 17.63
N LEU A 326 -17.68 -12.69 17.48
CA LEU A 326 -17.12 -13.57 18.51
C LEU A 326 -15.68 -13.21 18.80
N LEU A 327 -15.26 -13.31 20.06
CA LEU A 327 -13.84 -13.31 20.43
C LEU A 327 -13.24 -14.68 20.09
N LYS A 328 -12.11 -14.72 19.38
CA LYS A 328 -11.42 -15.99 19.11
C LYS A 328 -10.84 -16.56 20.41
N LYS A 329 -11.01 -17.85 20.66
CA LYS A 329 -10.45 -18.52 21.86
C LYS A 329 -8.92 -18.37 22.00
N SER A 330 -8.21 -18.36 20.87
CA SER A 330 -6.75 -18.10 20.82
C SER A 330 -6.43 -16.69 21.28
N ALA A 331 -7.23 -15.71 20.88
CA ALA A 331 -7.07 -14.32 21.25
C ALA A 331 -7.31 -14.08 22.76
N ALA A 332 -8.38 -14.65 23.31
CA ALA A 332 -8.64 -14.58 24.75
C ALA A 332 -7.46 -15.13 25.57
N LYS A 333 -6.96 -16.32 25.21
CA LYS A 333 -5.78 -16.93 25.85
C LYS A 333 -4.51 -16.08 25.68
N ARG A 334 -4.35 -15.41 24.51
CA ARG A 334 -3.20 -14.56 24.25
C ARG A 334 -3.22 -13.32 25.14
N ILE A 335 -4.37 -12.67 25.30
CA ILE A 335 -4.54 -11.52 26.20
C ILE A 335 -4.27 -11.93 27.65
N GLU A 336 -4.85 -13.07 28.09
CA GLU A 336 -4.66 -13.60 29.44
C GLU A 336 -3.18 -13.90 29.74
N LYS A 337 -2.47 -14.51 28.79
CA LYS A 337 -1.07 -14.95 28.97
C LYS A 337 -0.06 -13.84 28.78
N LYS A 338 -0.26 -12.95 27.78
CA LYS A 338 0.73 -11.97 27.33
C LYS A 338 0.38 -10.51 27.71
N GLY A 339 -0.84 -10.29 28.22
CA GLY A 339 -1.30 -8.97 28.66
C GLY A 339 -1.74 -8.02 27.55
N TRP A 340 -2.22 -6.86 27.99
CA TRP A 340 -2.80 -5.84 27.13
C TRP A 340 -1.76 -5.09 26.27
N LEU A 341 -0.51 -5.04 26.70
CA LEU A 341 0.57 -4.46 25.88
C LEU A 341 0.74 -5.24 24.57
N THR A 342 0.80 -6.57 24.64
CA THR A 342 0.88 -7.40 23.43
C THR A 342 -0.35 -7.23 22.53
N PHE A 343 -1.54 -7.12 23.13
CA PHE A 343 -2.76 -6.84 22.40
C PHE A 343 -2.65 -5.50 21.63
N TYR A 344 -2.19 -4.45 22.31
CA TYR A 344 -2.02 -3.14 21.69
C TYR A 344 -1.00 -3.17 20.53
N MET A 345 0.14 -3.82 20.73
CA MET A 345 1.16 -3.96 19.69
C MET A 345 0.65 -4.73 18.46
N ASP A 346 -0.20 -5.75 18.67
CA ASP A 346 -0.83 -6.46 17.56
C ASP A 346 -1.85 -5.55 16.81
N ILE A 347 -2.63 -4.74 17.52
CA ILE A 347 -3.54 -3.75 16.91
C ILE A 347 -2.74 -2.69 16.13
N LEU A 348 -1.66 -2.17 16.72
CA LEU A 348 -0.80 -1.18 16.08
C LEU A 348 -0.15 -1.74 14.81
N SER A 349 0.39 -2.95 14.89
CA SER A 349 0.96 -3.65 13.72
C SER A 349 -0.09 -3.85 12.63
N ALA A 350 -1.28 -4.36 12.96
CA ALA A 350 -2.35 -4.54 12.00
C ALA A 350 -2.80 -3.22 11.35
N ALA A 351 -2.84 -2.14 12.13
CA ALA A 351 -3.21 -0.82 11.63
C ALA A 351 -2.21 -0.26 10.61
N LEU A 352 -0.91 -0.56 10.79
CA LEU A 352 0.15 -0.04 9.92
C LEU A 352 0.40 -0.91 8.68
N SER A 353 0.24 -2.25 8.79
CA SER A 353 0.68 -3.18 7.74
C SER A 353 -0.42 -4.01 7.07
N GLN A 354 -1.62 -4.11 7.65
CA GLN A 354 -2.68 -5.01 7.15
C GLN A 354 -3.99 -4.30 6.85
N PHE A 355 -4.24 -3.15 7.47
CA PHE A 355 -5.47 -2.38 7.30
C PHE A 355 -5.31 -1.38 6.16
N ASN A 356 -6.21 -1.38 5.18
CA ASN A 356 -6.21 -0.39 4.10
C ASN A 356 -6.73 0.96 4.61
N TRP A 357 -5.87 1.98 4.63
CA TRP A 357 -6.21 3.32 5.13
C TRP A 357 -7.21 4.07 4.24
N ALA A 358 -7.28 3.78 2.94
CA ALA A 358 -8.24 4.38 2.01
C ALA A 358 -9.70 4.10 2.41
N TRP A 359 -9.93 2.99 3.12
CA TRP A 359 -11.23 2.67 3.69
C TRP A 359 -11.76 3.74 4.67
N MET A 360 -10.88 4.53 5.30
CA MET A 360 -11.27 5.51 6.33
C MET A 360 -12.03 6.72 5.79
N ASP A 361 -11.80 7.12 4.56
CA ASP A 361 -12.41 8.31 3.94
C ASP A 361 -13.16 8.01 2.64
N HIS A 362 -13.12 6.76 2.16
CA HIS A 362 -13.76 6.30 0.93
C HIS A 362 -13.38 7.13 -0.30
N ARG A 363 -12.17 7.69 -0.30
CA ARG A 363 -11.61 8.41 -1.45
C ARG A 363 -10.69 7.48 -2.20
N GLU A 364 -10.91 7.41 -3.50
CA GLU A 364 -9.99 6.76 -4.42
C GLU A 364 -8.72 7.59 -4.55
N GLY A 365 -7.60 6.95 -4.86
CA GLY A 365 -6.29 7.58 -4.95
C GLY A 365 -5.65 7.87 -3.58
N MET A 366 -4.43 8.35 -3.60
CA MET A 366 -3.64 8.66 -2.41
C MET A 366 -3.33 7.43 -1.53
N GLU A 367 -3.19 6.25 -2.15
CA GLU A 367 -2.80 4.99 -1.47
C GLU A 367 -1.43 5.15 -0.81
N ASP A 368 -0.54 5.93 -1.42
CA ASP A 368 0.79 6.27 -0.90
C ASP A 368 0.77 6.89 0.50
N VAL A 369 -0.36 7.50 0.92
CA VAL A 369 -0.50 8.02 2.30
C VAL A 369 -0.30 6.93 3.34
N GLN A 370 -0.74 5.71 3.08
CA GLN A 370 -0.50 4.59 3.99
C GLN A 370 0.98 4.23 4.02
N TYR A 371 1.63 4.19 2.86
CA TYR A 371 3.03 3.82 2.72
C TYR A 371 3.95 4.82 3.43
N ILE A 372 3.76 6.12 3.18
CA ILE A 372 4.58 7.18 3.79
C ILE A 372 4.14 7.55 5.21
N GLY A 373 2.94 7.13 5.62
CA GLY A 373 2.34 7.49 6.92
C GLY A 373 3.24 7.29 8.13
N PRO A 374 4.02 6.19 8.22
CA PRO A 374 4.96 5.98 9.33
C PRO A 374 6.01 7.08 9.52
N PHE A 375 6.29 7.91 8.51
CA PHE A 375 7.21 9.05 8.63
C PHE A 375 6.74 10.08 9.68
N ILE A 376 5.43 10.11 9.99
CA ILE A 376 4.91 10.95 11.09
C ILE A 376 5.56 10.61 12.44
N PHE A 377 5.99 9.35 12.65
CA PHE A 377 6.62 8.95 13.91
C PHE A 377 7.98 9.65 14.10
N TRP A 378 8.73 9.81 12.99
CA TRP A 378 9.95 10.62 13.00
C TRP A 378 9.65 12.07 13.36
N LEU A 379 8.67 12.69 12.71
CA LEU A 379 8.28 14.08 12.98
C LEU A 379 7.80 14.26 14.43
N LEU A 380 7.04 13.33 14.96
CA LEU A 380 6.59 13.33 16.35
C LEU A 380 7.76 13.15 17.31
N SER A 381 8.76 12.32 17.00
CA SER A 381 9.94 12.16 17.86
C SER A 381 10.79 13.43 17.90
N GLU A 382 10.92 14.13 16.77
CA GLU A 382 11.74 15.34 16.67
C GLU A 382 11.07 16.57 17.33
N LYS A 383 9.82 16.84 17.02
CA LYS A 383 9.17 18.09 17.41
C LYS A 383 7.85 17.94 18.17
N GLY A 384 7.36 16.70 18.36
CA GLY A 384 6.05 16.43 18.96
C GLY A 384 5.95 16.65 20.46
N GLY A 385 7.02 17.01 21.17
CA GLY A 385 7.00 17.23 22.61
C GLY A 385 6.26 18.49 23.07
N GLN A 386 5.89 19.37 22.17
CA GLN A 386 5.13 20.59 22.41
C GLN A 386 3.97 20.73 21.43
N TRP A 387 3.00 21.57 21.75
CA TRP A 387 1.87 21.85 20.88
C TRP A 387 2.32 22.60 19.63
N LEU A 388 2.12 22.03 18.45
CA LEU A 388 2.38 22.63 17.15
C LEU A 388 1.17 22.47 16.23
N PRO A 389 0.95 23.39 15.26
CA PRO A 389 -0.12 23.25 14.29
C PRO A 389 -0.04 21.92 13.52
N VAL A 390 -1.16 21.26 13.35
CA VAL A 390 -1.24 20.05 12.50
C VAL A 390 -0.69 20.35 11.10
N GLN A 391 -0.98 21.53 10.57
CA GLN A 391 -0.53 21.95 9.24
C GLN A 391 1.00 22.00 9.08
N ASP A 392 1.75 22.21 10.18
CA ASP A 392 3.22 22.18 10.14
C ASP A 392 3.75 20.77 9.91
N TYR A 393 3.07 19.76 10.49
CA TYR A 393 3.40 18.35 10.25
C TYR A 393 3.04 17.92 8.83
N LEU A 394 1.85 18.33 8.34
CA LEU A 394 1.45 18.04 6.96
C LEU A 394 2.37 18.70 5.95
N SER A 395 2.82 19.93 6.22
CA SER A 395 3.79 20.63 5.36
C SER A 395 5.13 19.92 5.31
N ASP A 396 5.61 19.40 6.45
CA ASP A 396 6.85 18.64 6.48
C ASP A 396 6.72 17.27 5.82
N MET A 397 5.57 16.59 5.92
CA MET A 397 5.27 15.40 5.14
C MET A 397 5.35 15.67 3.64
N LEU A 398 4.72 16.76 3.17
CA LEU A 398 4.74 17.12 1.75
C LEU A 398 6.13 17.58 1.25
N LYS A 399 6.96 18.14 2.12
CA LYS A 399 8.36 18.44 1.78
C LYS A 399 9.18 17.17 1.62
N ALA A 400 9.00 16.19 2.52
CA ALA A 400 9.70 14.91 2.46
C ALA A 400 9.22 14.05 1.28
N PHE A 401 7.95 14.17 0.90
CA PHE A 401 7.31 13.39 -0.17
C PHE A 401 6.60 14.30 -1.17
N PRO A 402 7.35 15.07 -1.98
CA PRO A 402 6.79 16.11 -2.87
C PRO A 402 5.93 15.54 -4.00
N ARG A 403 6.02 14.24 -4.28
CA ARG A 403 5.21 13.55 -5.30
C ARG A 403 3.83 13.14 -4.82
N LEU A 404 3.57 13.09 -3.51
CA LEU A 404 2.26 12.69 -2.99
C LEU A 404 1.09 13.48 -3.61
N PRO A 405 1.16 14.80 -3.82
CA PRO A 405 0.08 15.53 -4.48
C PRO A 405 -0.24 15.03 -5.90
N LEU A 406 0.73 14.49 -6.64
CA LEU A 406 0.54 14.00 -8.00
C LEU A 406 -0.36 12.76 -8.09
N ALA A 407 -0.54 12.04 -6.97
CA ALA A 407 -1.48 10.93 -6.85
C ALA A 407 -2.95 11.37 -6.66
N ALA A 408 -3.22 12.70 -6.65
CA ALA A 408 -4.57 13.23 -6.50
C ALA A 408 -5.36 13.12 -7.79
N TYR A 409 -6.63 12.70 -7.68
CA TYR A 409 -7.55 12.80 -8.81
C TYR A 409 -7.86 14.26 -9.12
N PRO A 410 -7.87 14.65 -10.41
CA PRO A 410 -8.26 16.01 -10.81
C PRO A 410 -9.70 16.33 -10.40
N VAL A 411 -9.86 17.32 -9.53
CA VAL A 411 -11.21 17.85 -9.16
C VAL A 411 -11.21 19.36 -9.28
N SER A 412 -12.36 19.94 -9.63
CA SER A 412 -12.49 21.37 -9.89
C SER A 412 -12.48 22.26 -8.64
N TYR A 413 -12.65 21.67 -7.44
CA TYR A 413 -12.87 22.41 -6.19
C TYR A 413 -11.68 22.35 -5.22
N ALA A 414 -10.60 21.63 -5.55
CA ALA A 414 -9.41 21.53 -4.70
C ALA A 414 -8.16 21.28 -5.53
N SER A 415 -7.04 21.88 -5.12
CA SER A 415 -5.72 21.54 -5.69
C SER A 415 -5.26 20.15 -5.25
N GLU A 416 -4.32 19.57 -5.99
CA GLU A 416 -3.65 18.31 -5.67
C GLU A 416 -3.04 18.35 -4.27
N GLU A 417 -2.34 19.43 -3.91
CA GLU A 417 -1.78 19.63 -2.56
C GLU A 417 -2.88 19.65 -1.49
N GLN A 418 -4.00 20.32 -1.76
CA GLN A 418 -5.12 20.34 -0.81
C GLN A 418 -5.72 18.96 -0.59
N GLN A 419 -5.82 18.15 -1.63
CA GLN A 419 -6.31 16.77 -1.54
C GLN A 419 -5.33 15.89 -0.75
N ALA A 420 -4.01 16.04 -0.98
CA ALA A 420 -2.98 15.34 -0.22
C ALA A 420 -3.06 15.69 1.28
N ARG A 421 -3.21 16.96 1.63
CA ARG A 421 -3.41 17.41 3.03
C ARG A 421 -4.65 16.75 3.65
N TRP A 422 -5.76 16.71 2.94
CA TRP A 422 -6.98 16.06 3.43
C TRP A 422 -6.81 14.55 3.62
N ALA A 423 -6.12 13.87 2.72
CA ALA A 423 -5.85 12.44 2.86
C ALA A 423 -4.92 12.15 4.05
N LEU A 424 -3.84 12.92 4.21
CA LEU A 424 -2.95 12.81 5.38
C LEU A 424 -3.72 13.05 6.69
N GLU A 425 -4.57 14.06 6.75
CA GLU A 425 -5.36 14.38 7.93
C GLU A 425 -6.42 13.30 8.20
N SER A 426 -7.19 12.92 7.18
CA SER A 426 -8.30 11.98 7.34
C SER A 426 -7.85 10.54 7.62
N ARG A 427 -6.69 10.14 7.13
CA ARG A 427 -6.15 8.78 7.31
C ARG A 427 -5.12 8.73 8.43
N MET A 428 -4.00 9.43 8.28
CA MET A 428 -2.85 9.35 9.18
C MET A 428 -3.13 9.99 10.55
N ILE A 429 -3.55 11.26 10.59
CA ILE A 429 -3.77 11.98 11.87
C ILE A 429 -4.89 11.32 12.68
N ARG A 430 -6.00 10.95 12.04
CA ARG A 430 -7.11 10.28 12.73
C ARG A 430 -6.70 8.91 13.27
N LEU A 431 -5.92 8.14 12.50
CA LEU A 431 -5.44 6.85 12.96
C LEU A 431 -4.48 6.99 14.15
N CYS A 432 -3.51 7.90 14.08
CA CYS A 432 -2.59 8.20 15.19
C CYS A 432 -3.34 8.60 16.46
N ARG A 433 -4.41 9.40 16.34
CA ARG A 433 -5.25 9.77 17.47
C ARG A 433 -6.01 8.58 18.04
N LEU A 434 -6.66 7.78 17.21
CA LEU A 434 -7.37 6.58 17.66
C LEU A 434 -6.45 5.61 18.39
N LEU A 435 -5.23 5.44 17.89
CA LEU A 435 -4.20 4.62 18.50
C LEU A 435 -3.59 5.24 19.77
N GLY A 436 -3.92 6.48 20.10
CA GLY A 436 -3.43 7.18 21.30
C GLY A 436 -2.00 7.69 21.18
N LEU A 437 -1.47 7.84 19.96
CA LEU A 437 -0.10 8.29 19.71
C LEU A 437 0.04 9.82 19.79
N ILE A 438 -1.07 10.54 19.55
CA ILE A 438 -1.14 12.00 19.56
C ILE A 438 -2.35 12.51 20.34
N GLU A 439 -2.23 13.74 20.82
CA GLU A 439 -3.32 14.58 21.32
C GLU A 439 -3.55 15.75 20.35
N LEU A 440 -4.80 16.20 20.25
CA LEU A 440 -5.22 17.35 19.45
C LEU A 440 -5.86 18.42 20.35
N SER A 441 -5.64 19.71 20.05
CA SER A 441 -6.25 20.84 20.78
C SER A 441 -6.46 22.05 19.82
N PRO A 442 -7.63 22.69 19.79
CA PRO A 442 -8.84 22.18 20.43
C PRO A 442 -9.21 20.82 19.85
N GLU A 443 -9.86 19.97 20.63
CA GLU A 443 -10.19 18.58 20.26
C GLU A 443 -10.94 18.48 18.93
N TYR A 444 -11.74 19.53 18.63
CA TYR A 444 -12.31 19.80 17.30
C TYR A 444 -12.36 21.30 17.05
N ALA A 445 -11.55 21.82 16.15
CA ALA A 445 -11.84 23.08 15.50
C ALA A 445 -13.17 22.89 14.73
N ARG A 446 -14.27 23.49 15.21
CA ARG A 446 -15.48 23.64 14.40
C ARG A 446 -15.05 24.44 13.17
N PHE A 447 -15.61 24.11 12.01
CA PHE A 447 -15.29 24.69 10.68
C PHE A 447 -15.32 26.24 10.60
N GLN A 448 -15.38 26.95 11.70
CA GLN A 448 -15.51 28.40 11.82
C GLN A 448 -14.56 29.06 12.82
N GLU A 449 -13.58 28.32 13.38
CA GLU A 449 -12.66 28.93 14.35
C GLU A 449 -11.36 29.35 13.65
N GLU A 450 -10.94 30.58 13.94
CA GLU A 450 -9.71 31.23 13.44
C GLU A 450 -8.44 30.54 13.99
N ASP A 451 -8.56 29.70 15.03
CA ASP A 451 -7.42 29.04 15.66
C ASP A 451 -7.06 27.71 14.98
N PRO A 452 -5.77 27.52 14.64
CA PRO A 452 -5.32 26.28 14.03
C PRO A 452 -5.43 25.10 15.00
N GLN A 453 -5.82 23.92 14.49
CA GLN A 453 -5.75 22.69 15.28
C GLN A 453 -4.29 22.38 15.61
N MET A 454 -4.01 22.20 16.89
CA MET A 454 -2.68 21.91 17.42
C MET A 454 -2.54 20.41 17.72
N MET A 455 -1.33 19.86 17.60
CA MET A 455 -1.01 18.47 17.84
C MET A 455 0.26 18.33 18.69
N ARG A 456 0.28 17.34 19.58
CA ARG A 456 1.49 16.87 20.25
C ARG A 456 1.48 15.35 20.42
N ARG A 457 2.65 14.75 20.64
CA ARG A 457 2.77 13.34 21.00
C ARG A 457 2.31 13.07 22.43
N THR A 458 1.89 11.84 22.70
CA THR A 458 1.46 11.38 24.02
C THR A 458 2.61 10.70 24.78
N GLY A 459 2.41 10.45 26.10
CA GLY A 459 3.30 9.60 26.90
C GLY A 459 3.37 8.17 26.36
N LEU A 460 2.28 7.65 25.77
CA LEU A 460 2.26 6.36 25.13
C LEU A 460 3.24 6.30 23.93
N PHE A 461 3.25 7.33 23.09
CA PHE A 461 4.22 7.46 22.00
C PHE A 461 5.65 7.52 22.54
N GLU A 462 5.90 8.36 23.54
CA GLU A 462 7.24 8.51 24.15
C GLU A 462 7.81 7.23 24.72
N GLY A 463 6.94 6.37 25.28
CA GLY A 463 7.36 5.06 25.80
C GLY A 463 7.75 4.05 24.72
N MET A 464 7.27 4.24 23.48
CA MET A 464 7.51 3.31 22.37
C MET A 464 8.57 3.79 21.38
N PHE A 465 8.60 5.08 21.08
CA PHE A 465 9.40 5.66 20.01
C PHE A 465 10.40 6.68 20.57
N VAL A 466 11.49 6.17 21.15
CA VAL A 466 12.58 7.01 21.64
C VAL A 466 13.68 7.04 20.59
N ARG A 467 14.15 8.24 20.24
CA ARG A 467 15.24 8.43 19.27
C ARG A 467 16.46 7.59 19.62
N ALA A 468 17.06 6.96 18.60
CA ALA A 468 18.27 6.15 18.71
C ALA A 468 19.52 6.97 19.05
#